data_7a5826e0c779ec4a1217dfa6b883fcc7
#
_entry.id   7a5826e0c779ec4a1217dfa6b883fcc7
#
_cell.length_a   1.000
_cell.length_b   1.000
_cell.length_c   1.000
_cell.angle_alpha   90.00
_cell.angle_beta   90.00
_cell.angle_gamma   90.00
#
_symmetry.space_group_name_H-M   'P 1'
#
loop_
_entity.id
_entity.type
_entity.pdbx_description
1 polymer ?
#
loop_
_entity_poly.entity_id
_entity_poly.type
_entity_poly.pdbx_seq_one_letter_code
_entity_poly.pdbx_strand_id
1 'polypeptide(L)'
;MFDTTELNDKLVSELRDIARSLGIAEADELRKAQLIENILQQQQLIEAARAQQAAVESIYADPAATTTKLAESSESSEKPRKRVRTLKSASSKPRVEVPLDDTNLFDEPDEEVRTEEPEEEAPSFTPAAEQPGQEESPVKTEEVVSETKPVKFERRFNNGQNNSKTPDPAINLDFDNVIVNEGVLEIMPDGYGFLRSSDYNYLTSPDDIYVSQSQIKLFGLKTGDTVRGSIRPPKEGEKYFPLVRVEAINGRVPAEVRDRVPFDHLTPLFPSERLELFTDMNNYSTRIMDLFSPIGKGQRGLIVAQPKTGKTMLLKDVANAIAKNHPEVYLIILLIDERPEEVTDMARSVRAEVVSSTFDEPAERHVKIANIVLEKAKRMVECGHDVVILLDSITRLARAYNTVAPASGKILSGGVDANALHKPKRFFGAARNIEDGGSLTIIATALTETGSKMDEVIFEEFKGTGNMELQLDRKLSNKRIFPAIDITASSTRRDDLLLDRDTLQRVWILRNHLADMNSQEAMEFLQSQIRGTKTNEEFLISMNS
;
A
#
# COMPACT_ATOMS: atom_id res chain seq x y z
N MET A 1 -43.70 -12.78 -16.24
CA MET A 1 -44.12 -11.67 -15.35
C MET A 1 -45.57 -11.84 -15.06
N PHE A 2 -45.98 -11.79 -13.82
CA PHE A 2 -47.37 -11.87 -13.45
C PHE A 2 -47.96 -10.46 -13.47
N ASP A 3 -49.12 -10.30 -14.07
CA ASP A 3 -49.84 -9.03 -14.13
C ASP A 3 -50.69 -8.87 -12.83
N THR A 4 -50.95 -7.63 -12.43
CA THR A 4 -51.75 -7.30 -11.23
C THR A 4 -53.13 -7.99 -11.21
N THR A 5 -53.75 -8.18 -12.37
CA THR A 5 -55.01 -8.90 -12.58
C THR A 5 -54.86 -10.41 -12.31
N GLU A 6 -53.80 -11.02 -12.81
CA GLU A 6 -53.50 -12.44 -12.63
C GLU A 6 -53.19 -12.78 -11.16
N LEU A 7 -52.47 -11.87 -10.44
CA LEU A 7 -52.17 -12.06 -9.03
C LEU A 7 -53.39 -11.91 -8.13
N ASN A 8 -54.35 -11.05 -8.52
CA ASN A 8 -55.60 -10.89 -7.75
C ASN A 8 -56.54 -12.12 -7.85
N ASP A 9 -56.48 -12.87 -8.94
CA ASP A 9 -57.28 -14.06 -9.15
C ASP A 9 -56.73 -15.33 -8.48
N LYS A 10 -55.43 -15.29 -8.04
CA LYS A 10 -54.79 -16.44 -7.38
C LYS A 10 -55.17 -16.61 -5.92
N LEU A 11 -55.15 -17.86 -5.49
CA LEU A 11 -55.37 -18.20 -4.07
C LEU A 11 -54.20 -17.74 -3.21
N VAL A 12 -54.45 -17.46 -1.93
CA VAL A 12 -53.41 -16.98 -0.97
C VAL A 12 -52.25 -18.01 -0.85
N SER A 13 -52.54 -19.30 -0.92
CA SER A 13 -51.54 -20.38 -0.92
C SER A 13 -50.61 -20.29 -2.14
N GLU A 14 -51.13 -20.05 -3.31
CA GLU A 14 -50.35 -19.92 -4.55
C GLU A 14 -49.49 -18.64 -4.56
N LEU A 15 -50.02 -17.54 -3.97
CA LEU A 15 -49.27 -16.30 -3.81
C LEU A 15 -48.11 -16.45 -2.83
N ARG A 16 -48.28 -17.26 -1.77
CA ARG A 16 -47.17 -17.59 -0.86
C ARG A 16 -46.09 -18.42 -1.52
N ASP A 17 -46.46 -19.38 -2.36
CA ASP A 17 -45.48 -20.19 -3.10
C ASP A 17 -44.70 -19.34 -4.12
N ILE A 18 -45.37 -18.40 -4.79
CA ILE A 18 -44.71 -17.42 -5.68
C ILE A 18 -43.76 -16.50 -4.89
N ALA A 19 -44.21 -15.98 -3.74
CA ALA A 19 -43.41 -15.12 -2.89
C ALA A 19 -42.15 -15.83 -2.37
N ARG A 20 -42.27 -17.11 -1.96
CA ARG A 20 -41.13 -17.95 -1.57
C ARG A 20 -40.16 -18.18 -2.75
N SER A 21 -40.68 -18.42 -3.94
CA SER A 21 -39.83 -18.61 -5.13
C SER A 21 -39.07 -17.34 -5.54
N LEU A 22 -39.58 -16.17 -5.18
CA LEU A 22 -38.94 -14.87 -5.39
C LEU A 22 -38.04 -14.43 -4.20
N GLY A 23 -37.91 -15.27 -3.16
CA GLY A 23 -37.03 -15.02 -2.00
C GLY A 23 -37.57 -13.99 -1.02
N ILE A 24 -38.90 -13.78 -0.96
CA ILE A 24 -39.53 -12.87 0.02
C ILE A 24 -39.57 -13.57 1.39
N ALA A 25 -38.85 -13.01 2.36
CA ALA A 25 -38.92 -13.46 3.73
C ALA A 25 -40.33 -13.17 4.33
N GLU A 26 -40.81 -14.05 5.22
CA GLU A 26 -42.07 -13.89 5.95
C GLU A 26 -43.35 -13.97 5.06
N ALA A 27 -43.30 -14.64 3.92
CA ALA A 27 -44.46 -14.80 3.03
C ALA A 27 -45.68 -15.44 3.68
N ASP A 28 -45.51 -16.18 4.80
CA ASP A 28 -46.58 -16.91 5.50
C ASP A 28 -47.42 -16.02 6.43
N GLU A 29 -46.88 -14.88 6.86
CA GLU A 29 -47.54 -13.95 7.79
C GLU A 29 -48.25 -12.78 7.10
N LEU A 30 -47.99 -12.58 5.81
CA LEU A 30 -48.52 -11.45 5.06
C LEU A 30 -49.95 -11.68 4.56
N ARG A 31 -50.73 -10.58 4.53
CA ARG A 31 -52.08 -10.57 3.95
C ARG A 31 -52.04 -10.52 2.43
N LYS A 32 -53.10 -10.99 1.76
CA LYS A 32 -53.16 -11.09 0.28
C LYS A 32 -52.71 -9.81 -0.43
N ALA A 33 -53.20 -8.66 0.01
CA ALA A 33 -52.83 -7.38 -0.61
C ALA A 33 -51.30 -7.05 -0.49
N GLN A 34 -50.71 -7.32 0.66
CA GLN A 34 -49.29 -7.11 0.93
C GLN A 34 -48.41 -8.11 0.16
N LEU A 35 -48.85 -9.37 0.00
CA LEU A 35 -48.17 -10.36 -0.83
C LEU A 35 -48.09 -9.93 -2.30
N ILE A 36 -49.21 -9.43 -2.85
CA ILE A 36 -49.24 -8.94 -4.24
C ILE A 36 -48.31 -7.74 -4.44
N GLU A 37 -48.34 -6.80 -3.50
CA GLU A 37 -47.46 -5.61 -3.56
C GLU A 37 -45.98 -5.97 -3.48
N ASN A 38 -45.58 -6.86 -2.58
CA ASN A 38 -44.22 -7.32 -2.42
C ASN A 38 -43.75 -8.16 -3.64
N ILE A 39 -44.59 -8.98 -4.21
CA ILE A 39 -44.30 -9.74 -5.43
C ILE A 39 -44.03 -8.78 -6.60
N LEU A 40 -44.85 -7.75 -6.79
CA LEU A 40 -44.67 -6.74 -7.85
C LEU A 40 -43.39 -5.92 -7.64
N GLN A 41 -43.08 -5.50 -6.43
CA GLN A 41 -41.83 -4.80 -6.11
C GLN A 41 -40.59 -5.65 -6.40
N GLN A 42 -40.60 -6.93 -6.03
CA GLN A 42 -39.48 -7.84 -6.33
C GLN A 42 -39.31 -8.09 -7.82
N GLN A 43 -40.42 -8.21 -8.58
CA GLN A 43 -40.35 -8.34 -10.03
C GLN A 43 -39.73 -7.08 -10.67
N GLN A 44 -40.10 -5.88 -10.23
CA GLN A 44 -39.51 -4.63 -10.73
C GLN A 44 -38.01 -4.54 -10.43
N LEU A 45 -37.58 -4.97 -9.23
CA LEU A 45 -36.16 -5.00 -8.85
C LEU A 45 -35.36 -5.97 -9.73
N ILE A 46 -35.90 -7.16 -10.00
CA ILE A 46 -35.25 -8.16 -10.86
C ILE A 46 -35.17 -7.64 -12.32
N GLU A 47 -36.20 -6.94 -12.80
CA GLU A 47 -36.19 -6.34 -14.12
C GLU A 47 -35.18 -5.18 -14.24
N ALA A 48 -35.14 -4.32 -13.24
CA ALA A 48 -34.14 -3.25 -13.16
C ALA A 48 -32.71 -3.80 -13.12
N ALA A 49 -32.46 -4.87 -12.37
CA ALA A 49 -31.18 -5.54 -12.31
C ALA A 49 -30.79 -6.18 -13.66
N ARG A 50 -31.74 -6.82 -14.37
CA ARG A 50 -31.52 -7.37 -15.71
C ARG A 50 -31.27 -6.28 -16.74
N ALA A 51 -32.00 -5.16 -16.68
CA ALA A 51 -31.77 -4.02 -17.56
C ALA A 51 -30.37 -3.39 -17.33
N GLN A 52 -29.91 -3.32 -16.08
CA GLN A 52 -28.55 -2.88 -15.77
C GLN A 52 -27.50 -3.86 -16.29
N GLN A 53 -27.69 -5.16 -16.14
CA GLN A 53 -26.79 -6.17 -16.70
C GLN A 53 -26.74 -6.13 -18.23
N ALA A 54 -27.88 -6.00 -18.90
CA ALA A 54 -27.96 -5.86 -20.35
C ALA A 54 -27.30 -4.55 -20.83
N ALA A 55 -27.42 -3.46 -20.08
CA ALA A 55 -26.73 -2.21 -20.38
C ALA A 55 -25.20 -2.32 -20.21
N VAL A 56 -24.74 -3.08 -19.21
CA VAL A 56 -23.31 -3.38 -19.02
C VAL A 56 -22.78 -4.31 -20.11
N GLU A 57 -23.53 -5.35 -20.50
CA GLU A 57 -23.15 -6.23 -21.62
C GLU A 57 -23.16 -5.49 -22.97
N SER A 58 -24.06 -4.53 -23.19
CA SER A 58 -24.08 -3.71 -24.43
C SER A 58 -22.90 -2.72 -24.49
N ILE A 59 -22.26 -2.38 -23.36
CA ILE A 59 -21.05 -1.55 -23.31
C ILE A 59 -19.80 -2.37 -23.65
N TYR A 60 -19.83 -3.69 -23.44
CA TYR A 60 -18.71 -4.59 -23.73
C TYR A 60 -18.81 -5.35 -25.05
N ALA A 61 -19.95 -5.27 -25.75
CA ALA A 61 -20.16 -5.86 -27.07
C ALA A 61 -20.10 -4.76 -28.16
N ASP A 62 -18.96 -4.71 -28.86
CA ASP A 62 -18.67 -3.98 -30.10
C ASP A 62 -18.38 -2.46 -30.06
N PRO A 63 -17.10 -2.04 -30.19
CA PRO A 63 -16.76 -0.66 -30.52
C PRO A 63 -16.80 -0.31 -32.03
N ALA A 64 -17.29 -1.18 -32.90
CA ALA A 64 -17.19 -0.98 -34.37
C ALA A 64 -18.45 -0.51 -35.07
N ALA A 65 -19.59 -0.34 -34.40
CA ALA A 65 -20.87 -0.06 -35.06
C ALA A 65 -21.49 1.33 -34.81
N THR A 66 -20.81 2.25 -34.12
CA THR A 66 -21.43 3.52 -33.70
C THR A 66 -20.95 4.76 -34.49
N THR A 67 -20.20 4.60 -35.59
CA THR A 67 -19.68 5.76 -36.34
C THR A 67 -20.41 6.05 -37.66
N THR A 68 -21.55 5.43 -37.94
CA THR A 68 -22.22 5.64 -39.24
C THR A 68 -23.70 6.06 -39.18
N LYS A 69 -24.20 6.58 -38.04
CA LYS A 69 -25.60 7.05 -37.96
C LYS A 69 -25.81 8.37 -37.23
N LEU A 70 -24.92 9.34 -37.42
CA LEU A 70 -25.13 10.72 -36.96
C LEU A 70 -24.69 11.75 -38.02
N ALA A 71 -25.09 11.49 -39.27
CA ALA A 71 -24.95 12.46 -40.34
C ALA A 71 -26.18 12.36 -41.28
N GLU A 72 -27.35 12.75 -40.75
CA GLU A 72 -28.51 13.16 -41.58
C GLU A 72 -29.61 13.66 -40.63
N SER A 73 -29.63 14.94 -40.40
CA SER A 73 -30.79 15.82 -40.23
C SER A 73 -30.42 17.08 -39.42
N SER A 74 -30.10 18.13 -40.12
CA SER A 74 -30.71 19.45 -39.98
C SER A 74 -29.92 20.47 -40.83
N GLU A 75 -30.35 20.66 -42.02
CA GLU A 75 -30.14 21.89 -42.77
C GLU A 75 -31.03 22.98 -42.17
N SER A 76 -30.42 24.12 -41.81
CA SER A 76 -30.91 25.44 -42.23
C SER A 76 -30.01 26.58 -41.66
N SER A 77 -29.43 27.30 -42.63
CA SER A 77 -29.23 28.77 -42.68
C SER A 77 -28.50 29.45 -41.50
N GLU A 78 -27.32 29.93 -41.69
CA GLU A 78 -26.95 31.23 -42.25
C GLU A 78 -25.42 31.43 -42.31
N LYS A 79 -25.01 32.06 -43.43
CA LYS A 79 -23.63 32.34 -43.84
C LYS A 79 -23.13 33.71 -43.25
N PRO A 80 -21.94 34.15 -43.60
CA PRO A 80 -20.77 34.27 -42.66
C PRO A 80 -20.31 35.73 -42.50
N ARG A 81 -19.50 36.06 -41.50
CA ARG A 81 -18.70 37.28 -41.50
C ARG A 81 -17.23 37.00 -41.24
N LYS A 82 -16.45 37.19 -42.29
CA LYS A 82 -15.01 37.41 -42.34
C LYS A 82 -14.62 38.68 -41.59
N ARG A 83 -13.51 38.65 -40.85
CA ARG A 83 -12.55 39.75 -40.70
C ARG A 83 -11.23 39.19 -40.19
N VAL A 84 -10.27 39.18 -41.06
CA VAL A 84 -9.21 40.11 -41.45
C VAL A 84 -8.07 40.24 -40.44
N ARG A 85 -6.92 39.74 -40.94
CA ARG A 85 -5.57 39.89 -40.41
C ARG A 85 -5.18 41.37 -40.27
N THR A 86 -4.43 41.71 -39.23
CA THR A 86 -3.44 42.78 -39.29
C THR A 86 -2.15 42.38 -38.62
N LEU A 87 -1.12 42.34 -39.43
CA LEU A 87 0.30 42.38 -39.06
C LEU A 87 0.70 43.80 -38.68
N LYS A 88 1.56 43.95 -37.64
CA LYS A 88 2.58 45.00 -37.52
C LYS A 88 3.64 44.45 -36.58
N SER A 89 4.80 44.07 -37.06
CA SER A 89 6.08 44.70 -37.38
C SER A 89 6.70 45.55 -36.29
N ALA A 90 7.78 44.97 -35.71
CA ALA A 90 9.13 45.45 -35.51
C ALA A 90 9.41 46.77 -34.75
N SER A 91 10.25 46.68 -33.75
CA SER A 91 11.50 47.44 -33.55
C SER A 91 12.08 47.07 -32.18
N SER A 92 13.25 46.58 -32.15
CA SER A 92 14.62 47.07 -32.08
C SER A 92 15.22 46.97 -30.67
N LYS A 93 16.38 46.28 -30.66
CA LYS A 93 17.32 46.10 -29.55
C LYS A 93 17.88 47.40 -28.99
N PRO A 94 18.57 47.37 -27.82
CA PRO A 94 20.04 47.34 -27.98
C PRO A 94 20.76 46.29 -27.11
N ARG A 95 21.79 45.84 -27.73
CA ARG A 95 22.92 45.04 -27.31
C ARG A 95 23.91 45.90 -26.52
N VAL A 96 24.42 45.42 -25.39
CA VAL A 96 25.61 45.98 -24.75
C VAL A 96 26.64 44.89 -24.75
N GLU A 97 27.75 45.17 -25.36
CA GLU A 97 28.98 44.37 -25.44
C GLU A 97 29.88 44.66 -24.24
N VAL A 98 30.57 43.61 -23.85
CA VAL A 98 31.60 43.53 -22.81
C VAL A 98 32.96 43.49 -23.44
N PRO A 99 34.05 43.97 -22.86
CA PRO A 99 35.37 43.60 -23.26
C PRO A 99 35.93 42.44 -22.43
N LEU A 100 36.58 41.55 -23.16
CA LEU A 100 37.59 40.60 -22.68
C LEU A 100 38.81 41.35 -22.19
N ASP A 101 39.41 40.88 -21.12
CA ASP A 101 40.84 41.09 -20.89
C ASP A 101 41.48 39.77 -20.42
N ASP A 102 42.44 39.37 -21.22
CA ASP A 102 43.40 38.29 -21.00
C ASP A 102 44.41 38.73 -19.95
N THR A 103 44.75 37.81 -19.03
CA THR A 103 46.14 37.66 -18.58
C THR A 103 46.39 36.29 -17.98
N ASN A 104 47.15 35.48 -18.69
CA ASN A 104 47.93 34.37 -18.19
C ASN A 104 48.93 34.85 -17.12
N LEU A 105 49.13 34.06 -16.08
CA LEU A 105 50.51 33.81 -15.59
C LEU A 105 50.57 32.46 -14.86
N PHE A 106 51.44 31.61 -15.37
CA PHE A 106 52.08 30.46 -14.76
C PHE A 106 52.81 30.88 -13.48
N ASP A 107 52.82 30.02 -12.45
CA ASP A 107 54.05 29.51 -11.80
C ASP A 107 53.67 28.56 -10.65
N GLU A 108 54.15 27.35 -10.79
CA GLU A 108 54.52 26.50 -9.66
C GLU A 108 55.90 26.93 -9.15
N PRO A 109 56.29 26.63 -7.88
CA PRO A 109 57.05 25.40 -7.70
C PRO A 109 56.84 24.67 -6.35
N ASP A 110 57.23 23.40 -6.41
CA ASP A 110 57.53 22.44 -5.35
C ASP A 110 58.22 23.00 -4.10
N GLU A 111 57.83 22.48 -2.92
CA GLU A 111 58.77 22.19 -1.86
C GLU A 111 58.25 21.09 -0.92
N GLU A 112 58.95 19.96 -0.96
CA GLU A 112 58.96 18.92 0.08
C GLU A 112 59.54 19.47 1.38
N VAL A 113 58.89 19.22 2.51
CA VAL A 113 59.57 19.08 3.80
C VAL A 113 58.92 17.98 4.62
N ARG A 114 59.76 17.02 4.93
CA ARG A 114 59.65 15.91 5.88
C ARG A 114 59.61 16.36 7.33
N THR A 115 59.20 15.33 8.17
CA THR A 115 59.48 15.11 9.60
C THR A 115 58.51 15.82 10.53
N GLU A 116 57.96 15.22 11.57
CA GLU A 116 58.31 14.14 12.51
C GLU A 116 57.06 13.79 13.34
N GLU A 117 56.86 12.51 13.65
CA GLU A 117 56.05 12.05 14.75
C GLU A 117 56.70 12.43 16.11
N PRO A 118 55.96 12.56 17.18
CA PRO A 118 56.26 11.68 18.31
C PRO A 118 55.02 10.95 18.89
N GLU A 119 55.25 9.67 19.14
CA GLU A 119 54.57 8.82 20.09
C GLU A 119 54.62 9.43 21.49
N GLU A 120 53.54 9.24 22.28
CA GLU A 120 53.52 8.98 23.74
C GLU A 120 52.06 8.87 24.16
N GLU A 121 51.72 7.78 24.58
CA GLU A 121 51.56 7.03 25.84
C GLU A 121 50.11 7.05 26.37
N ALA A 122 49.59 5.84 26.42
CA ALA A 122 48.41 5.47 27.20
C ALA A 122 48.77 5.40 28.71
N PRO A 123 47.83 5.62 29.60
CA PRO A 123 47.82 4.84 30.84
C PRO A 123 46.58 3.96 30.96
N SER A 124 46.90 2.69 31.06
CA SER A 124 46.10 1.62 31.60
C SER A 124 45.81 1.83 33.07
N PHE A 125 44.58 1.65 33.52
CA PHE A 125 44.25 1.26 34.87
C PHE A 125 43.19 0.17 34.89
N THR A 126 43.59 -0.99 35.39
CA THR A 126 42.79 -2.11 35.83
C THR A 126 42.74 -2.16 37.38
N PRO A 127 42.02 -3.09 37.98
CA PRO A 127 40.94 -2.81 38.92
C PRO A 127 41.30 -3.16 40.36
N ALA A 128 40.52 -2.67 41.32
CA ALA A 128 40.57 -3.18 42.69
C ALA A 128 39.17 -3.53 43.17
N ALA A 129 39.03 -4.78 43.51
CA ALA A 129 37.97 -5.36 44.29
C ALA A 129 38.09 -4.94 45.75
N GLU A 130 36.97 -4.82 46.44
CA GLU A 130 36.79 -5.28 47.82
C GLU A 130 35.33 -5.12 48.27
N GLN A 131 34.72 -6.25 48.65
CA GLN A 131 33.64 -6.40 49.64
C GLN A 131 34.31 -6.60 51.02
N PRO A 132 33.63 -6.73 52.18
CA PRO A 132 32.21 -6.76 52.57
C PRO A 132 31.89 -6.06 53.93
N GLY A 133 30.64 -6.14 54.36
CA GLY A 133 30.20 -5.84 55.73
C GLY A 133 28.68 -5.73 55.78
N GLN A 134 28.04 -6.68 56.07
CA GLN A 134 27.24 -7.34 57.11
C GLN A 134 26.72 -6.39 58.21
N GLU A 135 25.46 -6.61 58.49
CA GLU A 135 24.69 -6.75 59.75
C GLU A 135 23.45 -5.88 59.72
N GLU A 136 22.31 -6.20 60.11
CA GLU A 136 21.55 -7.31 60.75
C GLU A 136 20.09 -6.87 60.87
N SER A 137 19.19 -7.80 60.76
CA SER A 137 17.77 -7.70 61.15
C SER A 137 17.67 -7.61 62.72
N PRO A 138 16.51 -7.57 63.41
CA PRO A 138 15.22 -8.12 63.07
C PRO A 138 13.95 -7.47 63.72
N VAL A 139 12.77 -8.03 63.35
CA VAL A 139 11.59 -8.42 64.17
C VAL A 139 10.57 -7.32 64.52
N LYS A 140 9.32 -7.47 64.15
CA LYS A 140 8.28 -8.28 64.77
C LYS A 140 6.93 -8.22 64.05
N THR A 141 6.38 -9.36 63.92
CA THR A 141 5.00 -9.85 63.78
C THR A 141 3.99 -9.14 64.66
N GLU A 142 2.79 -8.88 64.14
CA GLU A 142 1.52 -9.15 64.85
C GLU A 142 0.39 -9.35 63.86
N GLU A 143 -0.16 -10.56 63.92
CA GLU A 143 -1.44 -10.99 63.40
C GLU A 143 -2.57 -10.36 64.21
N VAL A 144 -3.64 -9.89 63.56
CA VAL A 144 -5.00 -9.92 64.17
C VAL A 144 -5.99 -10.36 63.14
N VAL A 145 -6.52 -11.55 63.40
CA VAL A 145 -7.68 -12.19 62.82
C VAL A 145 -8.95 -11.56 63.43
N SER A 146 -9.94 -11.21 62.64
CA SER A 146 -11.33 -11.24 63.04
C SER A 146 -12.27 -11.28 61.81
N GLU A 147 -12.77 -12.38 61.56
CA GLU A 147 -14.13 -12.95 61.55
C GLU A 147 -15.23 -12.13 60.89
N THR A 148 -15.74 -12.79 59.91
CA THR A 148 -17.03 -12.69 59.17
C THR A 148 -18.27 -12.49 60.01
N LYS A 149 -19.27 -11.73 59.43
CA LYS A 149 -20.70 -12.11 59.47
C LYS A 149 -21.49 -11.45 58.34
N PRO A 150 -22.47 -12.15 57.76
CA PRO A 150 -23.22 -11.70 56.59
C PRO A 150 -24.42 -10.83 56.99
N VAL A 151 -24.65 -9.75 56.26
CA VAL A 151 -25.83 -8.90 56.43
C VAL A 151 -26.90 -9.32 55.44
N LYS A 152 -28.03 -9.75 55.98
CA LYS A 152 -29.30 -10.05 55.31
C LYS A 152 -29.89 -8.76 54.74
N PHE A 153 -30.24 -8.76 53.48
CA PHE A 153 -31.11 -7.77 52.87
C PHE A 153 -32.59 -8.09 53.19
N GLU A 154 -33.23 -7.27 54.01
CA GLU A 154 -34.69 -7.22 54.14
C GLU A 154 -35.27 -6.24 53.13
N ARG A 155 -36.20 -6.74 52.32
CA ARG A 155 -37.06 -5.94 51.45
C ARG A 155 -38.06 -5.18 52.30
N ARG A 156 -38.04 -3.84 52.26
CA ARG A 156 -39.15 -2.99 52.66
C ARG A 156 -39.87 -2.46 51.44
N PHE A 157 -41.04 -2.97 51.20
CA PHE A 157 -42.05 -2.33 50.37
C PHE A 157 -42.55 -1.07 51.12
N ASN A 158 -42.49 0.08 50.45
CA ASN A 158 -43.29 1.21 50.83
C ASN A 158 -44.00 1.78 49.61
N ASN A 159 -45.28 1.71 49.70
CA ASN A 159 -46.30 2.18 48.78
C ASN A 159 -46.52 3.68 49.04
N GLY A 160 -46.48 4.53 47.97
CA GLY A 160 -46.77 5.96 48.12
C GLY A 160 -46.81 6.69 46.80
N GLN A 161 -47.93 6.82 46.29
CA GLN A 161 -48.58 7.59 45.23
C GLN A 161 -47.87 8.85 44.65
N ASN A 162 -47.95 8.90 43.28
CA ASN A 162 -48.23 10.06 42.41
C ASN A 162 -47.16 11.17 42.26
N ASN A 163 -46.45 11.15 41.13
CA ASN A 163 -46.63 12.27 40.18
C ASN A 163 -46.15 11.88 38.78
N SER A 164 -47.06 11.97 37.86
CA SER A 164 -46.89 11.75 36.42
C SER A 164 -45.95 12.79 35.82
N LYS A 165 -44.76 12.35 35.44
CA LYS A 165 -44.02 12.82 34.27
C LYS A 165 -43.61 11.59 33.50
N THR A 166 -44.29 11.33 32.41
CA THR A 166 -43.90 10.39 31.38
C THR A 166 -42.49 10.75 30.93
N PRO A 167 -41.47 9.90 31.14
CA PRO A 167 -40.29 9.97 30.35
C PRO A 167 -40.71 9.48 28.96
N ASP A 168 -40.38 10.27 27.94
CA ASP A 168 -40.39 9.78 26.57
C ASP A 168 -39.78 8.39 26.54
N PRO A 169 -40.35 7.42 25.80
CA PRO A 169 -39.71 6.15 25.58
C PRO A 169 -38.43 6.47 24.79
N ALA A 170 -37.29 6.58 25.50
CA ALA A 170 -36.00 6.42 24.89
C ALA A 170 -36.06 5.09 24.15
N ILE A 171 -36.17 5.14 22.85
CA ILE A 171 -36.04 4.01 21.95
C ILE A 171 -34.62 3.50 22.22
N ASN A 172 -34.48 2.58 23.17
CA ASN A 172 -33.33 1.73 23.31
C ASN A 172 -33.36 0.79 22.09
N LEU A 173 -32.95 1.33 20.93
CA LEU A 173 -32.52 0.52 19.83
C LEU A 173 -31.21 -0.14 20.32
N ASP A 174 -31.32 -1.42 20.69
CA ASP A 174 -30.16 -2.28 20.93
C ASP A 174 -29.42 -2.42 19.61
N PHE A 175 -28.55 -1.43 19.31
CA PHE A 175 -27.60 -1.48 18.18
C PHE A 175 -26.37 -2.34 18.51
N ASP A 176 -26.40 -3.06 19.63
CA ASP A 176 -25.34 -4.00 19.98
C ASP A 176 -25.24 -5.08 18.87
N ASN A 177 -24.10 -5.15 18.19
CA ASN A 177 -23.76 -6.06 17.09
C ASN A 177 -24.39 -5.77 15.69
N VAL A 178 -25.01 -4.64 15.47
CA VAL A 178 -25.60 -4.30 14.14
C VAL A 178 -24.56 -3.72 13.20
N ILE A 179 -23.57 -2.99 13.71
CA ILE A 179 -22.55 -2.31 12.88
C ILE A 179 -21.25 -3.11 12.95
N VAL A 180 -20.83 -3.65 11.81
CA VAL A 180 -19.54 -4.31 11.65
C VAL A 180 -18.59 -3.32 10.97
N ASN A 181 -17.42 -3.16 11.54
CA ASN A 181 -16.38 -2.29 10.99
C ASN A 181 -15.02 -3.00 11.04
N GLU A 182 -14.07 -2.49 10.23
CA GLU A 182 -12.72 -3.03 10.12
C GLU A 182 -11.70 -1.90 10.25
N GLY A 183 -10.59 -2.17 10.93
CA GLY A 183 -9.51 -1.20 11.06
C GLY A 183 -8.21 -1.84 11.49
N VAL A 184 -7.12 -1.08 11.36
CA VAL A 184 -5.78 -1.50 11.79
C VAL A 184 -5.52 -1.02 13.21
N LEU A 185 -5.12 -1.94 14.09
CA LEU A 185 -4.89 -1.67 15.49
C LEU A 185 -3.59 -0.88 15.72
N GLU A 186 -3.71 0.27 16.36
CA GLU A 186 -2.61 1.04 16.93
C GLU A 186 -2.73 0.97 18.47
N ILE A 187 -1.76 0.34 19.13
CA ILE A 187 -1.75 0.23 20.60
C ILE A 187 -1.04 1.45 21.20
N MET A 188 -1.70 2.09 22.15
CA MET A 188 -1.16 3.23 22.88
C MET A 188 -0.23 2.78 24.03
N PRO A 189 0.68 3.65 24.50
CA PRO A 189 1.58 3.32 25.62
C PRO A 189 0.85 2.85 26.88
N ASP A 190 -0.38 3.34 27.12
CA ASP A 190 -1.22 2.99 28.26
C ASP A 190 -1.85 1.58 28.13
N GLY A 191 -1.62 0.88 27.01
CA GLY A 191 -2.05 -0.50 26.80
C GLY A 191 -3.45 -0.70 26.24
N TYR A 192 -4.24 0.35 26.00
CA TYR A 192 -5.44 0.33 25.16
C TYR A 192 -5.08 0.62 23.70
N GLY A 193 -6.01 0.47 22.77
CA GLY A 193 -5.74 0.70 21.37
C GLY A 193 -6.90 1.33 20.62
N PHE A 194 -6.61 1.74 19.38
CA PHE A 194 -7.60 2.22 18.43
C PHE A 194 -7.48 1.46 17.11
N LEU A 195 -8.62 1.10 16.51
CA LEU A 195 -8.66 0.64 15.13
C LEU A 195 -8.72 1.88 14.24
N ARG A 196 -7.71 2.02 13.40
CA ARG A 196 -7.57 3.13 12.45
C ARG A 196 -8.16 2.74 11.10
N SER A 197 -8.93 3.64 10.50
CA SER A 197 -9.51 3.42 9.17
C SER A 197 -8.48 3.66 8.05
N SER A 198 -8.58 2.85 7.00
CA SER A 198 -7.85 3.05 5.73
C SER A 198 -8.23 4.36 5.05
N ASP A 199 -9.48 4.83 5.20
CA ASP A 199 -9.99 6.05 4.57
C ASP A 199 -9.26 7.31 5.02
N TYR A 200 -8.69 7.27 6.23
CA TYR A 200 -7.87 8.34 6.80
C TYR A 200 -6.36 8.01 6.78
N ASN A 201 -5.92 7.12 5.90
CA ASN A 201 -4.52 6.67 5.83
C ASN A 201 -3.96 6.22 7.18
N TYR A 202 -4.80 5.56 8.00
CA TYR A 202 -4.47 5.08 9.36
C TYR A 202 -4.07 6.17 10.36
N LEU A 203 -4.36 7.43 10.06
CA LEU A 203 -4.18 8.53 10.99
C LEU A 203 -5.38 8.64 11.94
N THR A 204 -5.22 9.45 12.99
CA THR A 204 -6.30 9.72 13.95
C THR A 204 -7.50 10.36 13.26
N SER A 205 -8.66 9.76 13.43
CA SER A 205 -9.91 10.16 12.79
C SER A 205 -11.08 10.15 13.79
N PRO A 206 -12.21 10.79 13.46
CA PRO A 206 -13.41 10.68 14.27
C PRO A 206 -14.01 9.28 14.29
N ASP A 207 -13.68 8.44 13.29
CA ASP A 207 -14.18 7.07 13.12
C ASP A 207 -13.32 6.02 13.86
N ASP A 208 -12.38 6.47 14.68
CA ASP A 208 -11.52 5.58 15.47
C ASP A 208 -12.33 4.74 16.45
N ILE A 209 -12.08 3.43 16.44
CA ILE A 209 -12.77 2.48 17.30
C ILE A 209 -11.88 2.13 18.48
N TYR A 210 -12.39 2.32 19.69
CA TYR A 210 -11.66 2.02 20.91
C TYR A 210 -11.64 0.51 21.19
N VAL A 211 -10.43 -0.01 21.48
CA VAL A 211 -10.18 -1.39 21.88
C VAL A 211 -9.61 -1.41 23.29
N SER A 212 -10.28 -2.14 24.17
CA SER A 212 -9.87 -2.23 25.57
C SER A 212 -8.62 -3.09 25.77
N GLN A 213 -7.84 -2.80 26.81
CA GLN A 213 -6.65 -3.57 27.18
C GLN A 213 -6.97 -5.06 27.43
N SER A 214 -8.16 -5.35 27.97
CA SER A 214 -8.63 -6.72 28.20
C SER A 214 -8.84 -7.50 26.89
N GLN A 215 -9.40 -6.86 25.86
CA GLN A 215 -9.58 -7.46 24.53
C GLN A 215 -8.21 -7.69 23.85
N ILE A 216 -7.29 -6.72 23.93
CA ILE A 216 -5.93 -6.87 23.37
C ILE A 216 -5.23 -8.09 23.98
N LYS A 217 -5.29 -8.25 25.30
CA LYS A 217 -4.70 -9.41 26.00
C LYS A 217 -5.41 -10.72 25.71
N LEU A 218 -6.75 -10.71 25.65
CA LEU A 218 -7.55 -11.91 25.42
C LEU A 218 -7.27 -12.53 24.04
N PHE A 219 -7.22 -11.72 23.01
CA PHE A 219 -7.01 -12.17 21.62
C PHE A 219 -5.53 -12.15 21.19
N GLY A 220 -4.61 -11.70 22.05
CA GLY A 220 -3.19 -11.60 21.70
C GLY A 220 -2.90 -10.61 20.57
N LEU A 221 -3.70 -9.52 20.51
CA LEU A 221 -3.58 -8.51 19.44
C LEU A 221 -2.25 -7.75 19.54
N LYS A 222 -1.71 -7.42 18.37
CA LYS A 222 -0.47 -6.62 18.23
C LYS A 222 -0.76 -5.40 17.36
N THR A 223 0.08 -4.37 17.48
CA THR A 223 0.04 -3.22 16.58
C THR A 223 0.20 -3.68 15.13
N GLY A 224 -0.66 -3.19 14.25
CA GLY A 224 -0.70 -3.58 12.85
C GLY A 224 -1.72 -4.68 12.53
N ASP A 225 -2.34 -5.33 13.52
CA ASP A 225 -3.41 -6.28 13.24
C ASP A 225 -4.62 -5.59 12.62
N THR A 226 -5.12 -6.13 11.53
CA THR A 226 -6.39 -5.73 10.92
C THR A 226 -7.51 -6.49 11.63
N VAL A 227 -8.32 -5.77 12.41
CA VAL A 227 -9.39 -6.35 13.23
C VAL A 227 -10.73 -5.97 12.63
N ARG A 228 -11.54 -6.98 12.33
CA ARG A 228 -12.95 -6.84 11.95
C ARG A 228 -13.83 -7.26 13.11
N GLY A 229 -14.81 -6.44 13.41
CA GLY A 229 -15.70 -6.74 14.53
C GLY A 229 -16.90 -5.83 14.65
N SER A 230 -17.79 -6.18 15.55
CA SER A 230 -19.01 -5.44 15.83
C SER A 230 -18.71 -4.30 16.81
N ILE A 231 -19.24 -3.12 16.53
CA ILE A 231 -19.12 -1.92 17.33
C ILE A 231 -20.49 -1.46 17.81
N ARG A 232 -20.51 -0.65 18.88
CA ARG A 232 -21.73 0.01 19.34
C ARG A 232 -21.57 1.52 19.39
N PRO A 233 -22.64 2.29 19.36
CA PRO A 233 -22.60 3.73 19.60
C PRO A 233 -22.00 4.05 20.98
N PRO A 234 -21.28 5.19 21.10
CA PRO A 234 -20.79 5.66 22.38
C PRO A 234 -21.96 6.02 23.32
N LYS A 235 -21.84 5.65 24.60
CA LYS A 235 -22.78 6.05 25.67
C LYS A 235 -22.42 7.46 26.16
N GLU A 236 -23.31 8.06 26.94
CA GLU A 236 -23.03 9.35 27.59
C GLU A 236 -21.72 9.29 28.39
N GLY A 237 -20.78 10.18 28.05
CA GLY A 237 -19.43 10.22 28.63
C GLY A 237 -18.35 9.44 27.86
N GLU A 238 -18.69 8.61 26.88
CA GLU A 238 -17.74 7.95 25.98
C GLU A 238 -17.47 8.81 24.74
N LYS A 239 -16.20 8.94 24.36
CA LYS A 239 -15.81 9.77 23.20
C LYS A 239 -15.73 8.97 21.89
N TYR A 240 -15.45 7.66 21.98
CA TYR A 240 -15.17 6.80 20.82
C TYR A 240 -16.15 5.63 20.76
N PHE A 241 -16.32 5.07 19.56
CA PHE A 241 -17.07 3.83 19.36
C PHE A 241 -16.29 2.66 19.97
N PRO A 242 -16.81 1.93 20.97
CA PRO A 242 -16.11 0.77 21.51
C PRO A 242 -16.35 -0.48 20.67
N LEU A 243 -15.30 -1.29 20.52
CA LEU A 243 -15.36 -2.63 19.94
C LEU A 243 -16.07 -3.57 20.94
N VAL A 244 -17.16 -4.21 20.50
CA VAL A 244 -17.94 -5.14 21.32
C VAL A 244 -17.44 -6.57 21.13
N ARG A 245 -17.33 -7.01 19.86
CA ARG A 245 -16.98 -8.37 19.51
C ARG A 245 -15.96 -8.37 18.37
N VAL A 246 -14.92 -9.21 18.48
CA VAL A 246 -13.97 -9.50 17.42
C VAL A 246 -14.50 -10.67 16.60
N GLU A 247 -14.64 -10.49 15.30
CA GLU A 247 -15.10 -11.50 14.34
C GLU A 247 -13.95 -12.15 13.61
N ALA A 248 -13.03 -11.34 13.10
CA ALA A 248 -11.85 -11.79 12.38
C ALA A 248 -10.62 -10.91 12.69
N ILE A 249 -9.44 -11.51 12.62
CA ILE A 249 -8.15 -10.85 12.76
C ILE A 249 -7.32 -11.22 11.54
N ASN A 250 -6.89 -10.23 10.74
CA ASN A 250 -6.15 -10.46 9.49
C ASN A 250 -6.86 -11.48 8.56
N GLY A 251 -8.19 -11.44 8.50
CA GLY A 251 -8.99 -12.36 7.67
C GLY A 251 -9.15 -13.78 8.23
N ARG A 252 -8.56 -14.12 9.39
CA ARG A 252 -8.65 -15.44 10.04
C ARG A 252 -9.45 -15.39 11.33
N VAL A 253 -9.87 -16.57 11.80
CA VAL A 253 -10.57 -16.72 13.07
C VAL A 253 -9.64 -16.36 14.24
N PRO A 254 -10.09 -15.61 15.27
CA PRO A 254 -9.24 -15.17 16.38
C PRO A 254 -8.50 -16.30 17.12
N ALA A 255 -9.08 -17.50 17.17
CA ALA A 255 -8.46 -18.66 17.81
C ALA A 255 -7.17 -19.12 17.10
N GLU A 256 -7.13 -19.07 15.76
CA GLU A 256 -5.95 -19.46 14.95
C GLU A 256 -4.83 -18.41 15.03
N VAL A 257 -5.19 -17.13 15.13
CA VAL A 257 -4.23 -16.03 15.12
C VAL A 257 -3.49 -15.87 16.45
N ARG A 258 -4.10 -16.33 17.55
CA ARG A 258 -3.57 -16.15 18.90
C ARG A 258 -2.18 -16.77 19.08
N ASP A 259 -1.95 -17.94 18.52
CA ASP A 259 -0.73 -18.74 18.74
C ASP A 259 0.28 -18.59 17.58
N ARG A 260 0.10 -17.57 16.70
CA ARG A 260 0.98 -17.30 15.57
C ARG A 260 2.41 -16.98 15.98
N VAL A 261 3.38 -17.46 15.21
CA VAL A 261 4.80 -17.14 15.39
C VAL A 261 5.06 -15.69 14.99
N PRO A 262 5.75 -14.87 15.83
CA PRO A 262 6.09 -13.51 15.48
C PRO A 262 7.00 -13.43 14.24
N PHE A 263 6.82 -12.40 13.41
CA PHE A 263 7.53 -12.20 12.15
C PHE A 263 9.06 -12.30 12.25
N ASP A 264 9.64 -11.80 13.33
CA ASP A 264 11.10 -11.79 13.53
C ASP A 264 11.69 -13.19 13.78
N HIS A 265 10.85 -14.17 14.12
CA HIS A 265 11.24 -15.57 14.39
C HIS A 265 10.94 -16.52 13.22
N LEU A 266 10.33 -16.03 12.14
CA LEU A 266 10.04 -16.82 10.96
C LEU A 266 11.32 -17.02 10.13
N THR A 267 11.49 -18.22 9.58
CA THR A 267 12.67 -18.60 8.77
C THR A 267 12.63 -17.94 7.40
N PRO A 268 13.58 -17.03 7.05
CA PRO A 268 13.58 -16.38 5.75
C PRO A 268 14.18 -17.28 4.67
N LEU A 269 13.52 -17.32 3.50
CA LEU A 269 13.98 -17.98 2.30
C LEU A 269 14.29 -16.98 1.17
N PHE A 270 15.04 -17.45 0.16
CA PHE A 270 15.16 -16.72 -1.09
C PHE A 270 13.81 -16.72 -1.84
N PRO A 271 13.50 -15.68 -2.62
CA PRO A 271 12.37 -15.71 -3.55
C PRO A 271 12.50 -16.88 -4.52
N SER A 272 11.53 -17.79 -4.50
CA SER A 272 11.47 -18.97 -5.38
C SER A 272 10.20 -19.02 -6.22
N GLU A 273 9.13 -18.34 -5.76
CA GLU A 273 7.88 -18.22 -6.51
C GLU A 273 7.89 -16.90 -7.28
N ARG A 274 7.75 -16.98 -8.59
CA ARG A 274 7.71 -15.82 -9.47
C ARG A 274 6.35 -15.14 -9.42
N LEU A 275 6.34 -13.82 -9.38
CA LEU A 275 5.17 -13.01 -9.65
C LEU A 275 5.11 -12.74 -11.16
N GLU A 276 4.15 -13.34 -11.84
CA GLU A 276 3.97 -13.17 -13.28
C GLU A 276 3.43 -11.77 -13.58
N LEU A 277 4.18 -11.02 -14.39
CA LEU A 277 3.80 -9.66 -14.77
C LEU A 277 3.21 -9.57 -16.18
N PHE A 278 3.17 -10.66 -16.92
CA PHE A 278 2.58 -10.66 -18.25
C PHE A 278 1.07 -10.41 -18.18
N THR A 279 0.58 -9.36 -18.84
CA THR A 279 -0.85 -9.03 -18.90
C THR A 279 -1.40 -9.01 -20.32
N ASP A 280 -0.73 -8.27 -21.19
CA ASP A 280 -1.13 -8.04 -22.58
C ASP A 280 0.11 -8.01 -23.48
N MET A 281 -0.04 -8.46 -24.74
CA MET A 281 1.07 -8.49 -25.68
C MET A 281 1.65 -7.11 -26.03
N ASN A 282 0.88 -6.05 -25.86
CA ASN A 282 1.30 -4.67 -26.12
C ASN A 282 1.94 -3.98 -24.92
N ASN A 283 1.88 -4.58 -23.72
CA ASN A 283 2.52 -4.02 -22.53
C ASN A 283 4.00 -4.44 -22.48
N TYR A 284 4.84 -3.68 -23.19
CA TYR A 284 6.28 -3.95 -23.22
C TYR A 284 6.96 -3.75 -21.86
N SER A 285 6.40 -2.89 -20.98
CA SER A 285 6.97 -2.64 -19.64
C SER A 285 7.04 -3.90 -18.81
N THR A 286 5.91 -4.59 -18.67
CA THR A 286 5.81 -5.82 -17.88
C THR A 286 6.50 -6.99 -18.54
N ARG A 287 6.47 -7.09 -19.89
CA ARG A 287 7.17 -8.13 -20.64
C ARG A 287 8.68 -8.08 -20.46
N ILE A 288 9.26 -6.87 -20.57
CA ILE A 288 10.71 -6.67 -20.42
C ILE A 288 11.15 -6.90 -18.98
N MET A 289 10.38 -6.40 -17.99
CA MET A 289 10.67 -6.68 -16.58
C MET A 289 10.70 -8.17 -16.29
N ASP A 290 9.72 -8.88 -16.79
CA ASP A 290 9.53 -10.29 -16.55
C ASP A 290 10.65 -11.17 -17.12
N LEU A 291 11.31 -10.71 -18.21
CA LEU A 291 12.46 -11.36 -18.81
C LEU A 291 13.78 -11.01 -18.12
N PHE A 292 14.01 -9.71 -17.85
CA PHE A 292 15.33 -9.22 -17.44
C PHE A 292 15.44 -8.94 -15.93
N SER A 293 14.36 -8.65 -15.27
CA SER A 293 14.34 -8.37 -13.84
C SER A 293 13.10 -9.01 -13.20
N PRO A 294 13.01 -10.35 -13.22
CA PRO A 294 11.86 -11.04 -12.66
C PRO A 294 11.72 -10.72 -11.18
N ILE A 295 10.47 -10.63 -10.72
CA ILE A 295 10.10 -10.39 -9.34
C ILE A 295 9.55 -11.68 -8.74
N GLY A 296 10.04 -12.06 -7.58
CA GLY A 296 9.53 -13.19 -6.82
C GLY A 296 8.85 -12.77 -5.53
N LYS A 297 8.03 -13.65 -4.96
CA LYS A 297 7.45 -13.48 -3.62
C LYS A 297 8.59 -13.38 -2.58
N GLY A 298 8.60 -12.31 -1.80
CA GLY A 298 9.70 -12.01 -0.87
C GLY A 298 10.84 -11.15 -1.43
N GLN A 299 10.68 -10.60 -2.65
CA GLN A 299 11.69 -9.78 -3.31
C GLN A 299 11.89 -8.43 -2.63
N ARG A 300 13.15 -7.96 -2.58
CA ARG A 300 13.53 -6.58 -2.24
C ARG A 300 13.99 -5.88 -3.52
N GLY A 301 13.04 -5.29 -4.25
CA GLY A 301 13.30 -4.66 -5.54
C GLY A 301 13.49 -3.15 -5.44
N LEU A 302 14.46 -2.63 -6.18
CA LEU A 302 14.67 -1.20 -6.38
C LEU A 302 14.41 -0.84 -7.83
N ILE A 303 13.48 0.09 -8.07
CA ILE A 303 13.30 0.77 -9.35
C ILE A 303 14.04 2.09 -9.27
N VAL A 304 15.22 2.12 -9.86
CA VAL A 304 16.10 3.29 -9.87
C VAL A 304 15.66 4.23 -10.98
N ALA A 305 15.24 5.42 -10.61
CA ALA A 305 14.64 6.35 -11.55
C ALA A 305 15.19 7.76 -11.40
N GLN A 306 15.58 8.35 -12.50
CA GLN A 306 15.78 9.79 -12.59
C GLN A 306 14.42 10.52 -12.69
N PRO A 307 14.33 11.80 -12.33
CA PRO A 307 13.10 12.56 -12.52
C PRO A 307 12.61 12.53 -13.99
N LYS A 308 11.28 12.33 -14.18
CA LYS A 308 10.60 12.31 -15.49
C LYS A 308 10.91 11.11 -16.40
N THR A 309 11.29 9.97 -15.86
CA THR A 309 11.56 8.73 -16.63
C THR A 309 10.35 7.82 -16.77
N GLY A 310 9.19 8.16 -16.21
CA GLY A 310 7.97 7.35 -16.30
C GLY A 310 7.82 6.31 -15.18
N LYS A 311 8.50 6.50 -14.03
CA LYS A 311 8.42 5.59 -12.87
C LYS A 311 6.99 5.25 -12.44
N THR A 312 6.11 6.26 -12.36
CA THR A 312 4.72 6.11 -11.89
C THR A 312 3.89 5.23 -12.84
N MET A 313 4.09 5.38 -14.16
CA MET A 313 3.42 4.52 -15.15
C MET A 313 3.88 3.07 -15.04
N LEU A 314 5.19 2.86 -14.88
CA LEU A 314 5.73 1.53 -14.68
C LEU A 314 5.20 0.86 -13.40
N LEU A 315 5.11 1.61 -12.29
CA LEU A 315 4.51 1.11 -11.05
C LEU A 315 3.04 0.72 -11.23
N LYS A 316 2.26 1.51 -12.00
CA LYS A 316 0.87 1.17 -12.33
C LYS A 316 0.78 -0.11 -13.15
N ASP A 317 1.65 -0.26 -14.16
CA ASP A 317 1.70 -1.47 -14.98
C ASP A 317 2.00 -2.70 -14.12
N VAL A 318 3.00 -2.61 -13.21
CA VAL A 318 3.35 -3.69 -12.27
C VAL A 318 2.19 -3.97 -11.30
N ALA A 319 1.59 -2.93 -10.73
CA ALA A 319 0.48 -3.08 -9.78
C ALA A 319 -0.72 -3.76 -10.42
N ASN A 320 -1.11 -3.34 -11.63
CA ASN A 320 -2.22 -3.94 -12.37
C ASN A 320 -1.92 -5.37 -12.81
N ALA A 321 -0.66 -5.67 -13.16
CA ALA A 321 -0.23 -7.02 -13.50
C ALA A 321 -0.37 -7.97 -12.29
N ILE A 322 0.13 -7.56 -11.13
CA ILE A 322 0.01 -8.34 -9.90
C ILE A 322 -1.47 -8.51 -9.51
N ALA A 323 -2.27 -7.44 -9.53
CA ALA A 323 -3.69 -7.50 -9.18
C ALA A 323 -4.52 -8.40 -10.11
N LYS A 324 -4.09 -8.55 -11.39
CA LYS A 324 -4.76 -9.39 -12.40
C LYS A 324 -4.34 -10.86 -12.30
N ASN A 325 -3.03 -11.10 -12.18
CA ASN A 325 -2.46 -12.45 -12.27
C ASN A 325 -2.41 -13.15 -10.91
N HIS A 326 -2.31 -12.39 -9.81
CA HIS A 326 -2.15 -12.87 -8.44
C HIS A 326 -3.22 -12.30 -7.51
N PRO A 327 -4.49 -12.72 -7.66
CA PRO A 327 -5.59 -12.24 -6.81
C PRO A 327 -5.46 -12.68 -5.34
N GLU A 328 -4.62 -13.67 -5.04
CA GLU A 328 -4.28 -14.13 -3.70
C GLU A 328 -3.38 -13.15 -2.94
N VAL A 329 -2.65 -12.29 -3.66
CA VAL A 329 -1.70 -11.35 -3.08
C VAL A 329 -2.40 -10.09 -2.58
N TYR A 330 -2.10 -9.70 -1.35
CA TYR A 330 -2.56 -8.43 -0.81
C TYR A 330 -1.62 -7.31 -1.24
N LEU A 331 -2.12 -6.43 -2.13
CA LEU A 331 -1.33 -5.37 -2.73
C LEU A 331 -1.56 -4.04 -2.02
N ILE A 332 -0.48 -3.44 -1.51
CA ILE A 332 -0.46 -2.12 -0.88
C ILE A 332 0.42 -1.19 -1.72
N ILE A 333 -0.09 -0.01 -2.03
CA ILE A 333 0.68 1.06 -2.65
C ILE A 333 0.88 2.16 -1.62
N LEU A 334 2.13 2.41 -1.27
CA LEU A 334 2.53 3.42 -0.28
C LEU A 334 3.19 4.61 -0.99
N LEU A 335 2.50 5.75 -1.00
CA LEU A 335 2.95 6.97 -1.64
C LEU A 335 3.42 7.97 -0.56
N ILE A 336 4.71 8.31 -0.58
CA ILE A 336 5.32 9.21 0.41
C ILE A 336 5.84 10.47 -0.27
N ASP A 337 5.36 11.63 0.20
CA ASP A 337 5.75 12.95 -0.31
C ASP A 337 5.46 13.09 -1.82
N GLU A 338 4.37 12.45 -2.29
CA GLU A 338 3.88 12.56 -3.68
C GLU A 338 2.76 13.60 -3.79
N ARG A 339 2.40 13.97 -5.02
CA ARG A 339 1.39 14.98 -5.28
C ARG A 339 -0.02 14.43 -5.11
N PRO A 340 -0.98 15.22 -4.56
CA PRO A 340 -2.36 14.76 -4.38
C PRO A 340 -3.03 14.27 -5.66
N GLU A 341 -2.74 14.90 -6.81
CA GLU A 341 -3.26 14.48 -8.11
C GLU A 341 -2.70 13.11 -8.54
N GLU A 342 -1.43 12.80 -8.25
CA GLU A 342 -0.82 11.49 -8.54
C GLU A 342 -1.38 10.40 -7.64
N VAL A 343 -1.68 10.74 -6.38
CA VAL A 343 -2.36 9.83 -5.43
C VAL A 343 -3.76 9.46 -5.93
N THR A 344 -4.55 10.45 -6.32
CA THR A 344 -5.91 10.23 -6.85
C THR A 344 -5.89 9.42 -8.14
N ASP A 345 -4.94 9.69 -9.03
CA ASP A 345 -4.77 8.97 -10.28
C ASP A 345 -4.36 7.50 -10.03
N MET A 346 -3.47 7.25 -9.07
CA MET A 346 -3.11 5.89 -8.65
C MET A 346 -4.32 5.14 -8.09
N ALA A 347 -5.06 5.74 -7.14
CA ALA A 347 -6.21 5.12 -6.50
C ALA A 347 -7.33 4.75 -7.49
N ARG A 348 -7.49 5.53 -8.58
CA ARG A 348 -8.47 5.25 -9.62
C ARG A 348 -8.02 4.23 -10.66
N SER A 349 -6.70 4.12 -10.86
CA SER A 349 -6.11 3.31 -11.95
C SER A 349 -5.76 1.89 -11.52
N VAL A 350 -5.67 1.60 -10.22
CA VAL A 350 -5.15 0.33 -9.72
C VAL A 350 -6.10 -0.29 -8.69
N ARG A 351 -6.25 -1.61 -8.74
CA ARG A 351 -7.03 -2.39 -7.75
C ARG A 351 -6.11 -2.80 -6.60
N ALA A 352 -5.82 -1.86 -5.71
CA ALA A 352 -4.95 -2.07 -4.55
C ALA A 352 -5.40 -1.17 -3.40
N GLU A 353 -4.92 -1.45 -2.19
CA GLU A 353 -5.01 -0.50 -1.09
C GLU A 353 -3.98 0.60 -1.31
N VAL A 354 -4.43 1.84 -1.52
CA VAL A 354 -3.55 3.00 -1.71
C VAL A 354 -3.51 3.81 -0.42
N VAL A 355 -2.34 3.87 0.19
CA VAL A 355 -2.06 4.65 1.40
C VAL A 355 -1.09 5.75 1.04
N SER A 356 -1.39 6.97 1.41
CA SER A 356 -0.58 8.12 1.00
C SER A 356 -0.31 9.11 2.12
N SER A 357 0.80 9.81 1.98
CA SER A 357 1.12 11.02 2.71
C SER A 357 1.72 12.01 1.73
N THR A 358 0.98 13.07 1.43
CA THR A 358 1.27 14.04 0.39
C THR A 358 2.35 15.04 0.81
N PHE A 359 2.94 15.77 -0.14
CA PHE A 359 4.09 16.65 0.09
C PHE A 359 3.81 17.83 1.06
N ASP A 360 2.56 18.15 1.28
CA ASP A 360 2.09 19.21 2.20
C ASP A 360 2.05 18.74 3.67
N GLU A 361 2.23 17.44 3.91
CA GLU A 361 2.23 16.88 5.25
C GLU A 361 3.63 16.90 5.91
N PRO A 362 3.69 16.98 7.25
CA PRO A 362 4.97 16.98 7.96
C PRO A 362 5.65 15.60 7.91
N ALA A 363 7.00 15.60 7.98
CA ALA A 363 7.82 14.39 7.93
C ALA A 363 7.43 13.31 8.97
N GLU A 364 6.92 13.71 10.13
CA GLU A 364 6.45 12.80 11.17
C GLU A 364 5.26 11.94 10.70
N ARG A 365 4.36 12.52 9.89
CA ARG A 365 3.24 11.78 9.28
C ARG A 365 3.73 10.75 8.29
N HIS A 366 4.69 11.11 7.42
CA HIS A 366 5.30 10.17 6.48
C HIS A 366 5.87 8.94 7.21
N VAL A 367 6.62 9.19 8.29
CA VAL A 367 7.21 8.13 9.12
C VAL A 367 6.13 7.29 9.82
N LYS A 368 5.09 7.93 10.36
CA LYS A 368 4.01 7.23 11.08
C LYS A 368 3.25 6.29 10.14
N ILE A 369 2.83 6.78 8.97
CA ILE A 369 2.09 5.99 7.97
C ILE A 369 2.95 4.81 7.51
N ALA A 370 4.22 5.04 7.16
CA ALA A 370 5.11 3.97 6.74
C ALA A 370 5.28 2.89 7.82
N ASN A 371 5.39 3.26 9.09
CA ASN A 371 5.49 2.31 10.19
C ASN A 371 4.20 1.47 10.34
N ILE A 372 3.02 2.10 10.25
CA ILE A 372 1.74 1.39 10.38
C ILE A 372 1.57 0.39 9.22
N VAL A 373 1.85 0.81 7.99
CA VAL A 373 1.79 -0.07 6.80
C VAL A 373 2.75 -1.25 6.95
N LEU A 374 3.98 -1.03 7.41
CA LEU A 374 4.93 -2.11 7.63
C LEU A 374 4.45 -3.10 8.69
N GLU A 375 3.96 -2.60 9.83
CA GLU A 375 3.45 -3.47 10.89
C GLU A 375 2.20 -4.23 10.43
N LYS A 376 1.29 -3.60 9.67
CA LYS A 376 0.16 -4.28 9.04
C LYS A 376 0.63 -5.42 8.14
N ALA A 377 1.55 -5.14 7.23
CA ALA A 377 2.10 -6.14 6.33
C ALA A 377 2.73 -7.33 7.08
N LYS A 378 3.53 -7.07 8.11
CA LYS A 378 4.12 -8.13 8.95
C LYS A 378 3.06 -8.98 9.64
N ARG A 379 1.99 -8.35 10.18
CA ARG A 379 0.90 -9.10 10.83
C ARG A 379 0.14 -10.00 9.86
N MET A 380 -0.09 -9.52 8.64
CA MET A 380 -0.72 -10.33 7.59
C MET A 380 0.15 -11.54 7.20
N VAL A 381 1.46 -11.31 7.05
CA VAL A 381 2.42 -12.39 6.73
C VAL A 381 2.53 -13.41 7.86
N GLU A 382 2.45 -13.02 9.14
CA GLU A 382 2.36 -13.94 10.29
C GLU A 382 1.14 -14.86 10.20
N CYS A 383 0.09 -14.44 9.49
CA CYS A 383 -1.11 -15.22 9.24
C CYS A 383 -1.04 -16.03 7.92
N GLY A 384 0.10 -16.03 7.22
CA GLY A 384 0.30 -16.79 5.99
C GLY A 384 -0.22 -16.13 4.73
N HIS A 385 -0.38 -14.80 4.72
CA HIS A 385 -0.75 -14.04 3.53
C HIS A 385 0.49 -13.59 2.76
N ASP A 386 0.38 -13.56 1.43
CA ASP A 386 1.36 -12.93 0.55
C ASP A 386 1.04 -11.45 0.41
N VAL A 387 1.99 -10.60 0.79
CA VAL A 387 1.83 -9.14 0.78
C VAL A 387 2.86 -8.51 -0.13
N VAL A 388 2.42 -7.63 -1.02
CA VAL A 388 3.29 -6.82 -1.87
C VAL A 388 3.10 -5.34 -1.52
N ILE A 389 4.20 -4.66 -1.21
CA ILE A 389 4.24 -3.22 -0.98
C ILE A 389 4.96 -2.57 -2.16
N LEU A 390 4.27 -1.70 -2.88
CA LEU A 390 4.86 -0.80 -3.87
C LEU A 390 5.07 0.56 -3.23
N LEU A 391 6.33 0.96 -3.00
CA LEU A 391 6.70 2.19 -2.30
C LEU A 391 7.21 3.25 -3.29
N ASP A 392 6.54 4.36 -3.37
CA ASP A 392 6.99 5.54 -4.12
C ASP A 392 7.08 6.76 -3.18
N SER A 393 8.25 7.17 -2.70
CA SER A 393 9.58 6.65 -2.95
C SER A 393 10.35 6.39 -1.63
N ILE A 394 11.28 5.45 -1.68
CA ILE A 394 12.15 5.14 -0.53
C ILE A 394 13.12 6.29 -0.22
N THR A 395 13.55 7.03 -1.23
CA THR A 395 14.42 8.20 -1.07
C THR A 395 13.74 9.28 -0.24
N ARG A 396 12.46 9.57 -0.52
CA ARG A 396 11.69 10.56 0.23
C ARG A 396 11.36 10.06 1.64
N LEU A 397 11.05 8.78 1.79
CA LEU A 397 10.87 8.16 3.10
C LEU A 397 12.16 8.27 3.95
N ALA A 398 13.32 8.00 3.37
CA ALA A 398 14.60 8.12 4.07
C ALA A 398 14.90 9.57 4.46
N ARG A 399 14.55 10.55 3.62
CA ARG A 399 14.64 11.98 3.97
C ARG A 399 13.73 12.34 5.16
N ALA A 400 12.49 11.85 5.17
CA ALA A 400 11.57 12.06 6.28
C ALA A 400 12.13 11.47 7.60
N TYR A 401 12.69 10.27 7.55
CA TYR A 401 13.37 9.69 8.72
C TYR A 401 14.59 10.51 9.15
N ASN A 402 15.37 11.07 8.22
CA ASN A 402 16.50 11.92 8.55
C ASN A 402 16.07 13.23 9.23
N THR A 403 14.90 13.77 8.87
CA THR A 403 14.35 14.97 9.50
C THR A 403 13.83 14.68 10.91
N VAL A 404 13.21 13.52 11.14
CA VAL A 404 12.57 13.15 12.42
C VAL A 404 13.56 12.51 13.40
N ALA A 405 14.67 11.94 12.90
CA ALA A 405 15.67 11.30 13.77
C ALA A 405 16.34 12.31 14.70
N PRO A 406 16.52 11.99 15.99
CA PRO A 406 17.32 12.81 16.88
C PRO A 406 18.77 12.86 16.38
N ALA A 407 19.37 14.05 16.37
CA ALA A 407 20.73 14.24 15.89
C ALA A 407 21.73 13.41 16.72
N SER A 408 22.48 12.52 16.06
CA SER A 408 23.50 11.68 16.69
C SER A 408 24.84 12.40 16.85
N GLY A 409 25.01 13.56 16.24
CA GLY A 409 26.26 14.30 16.16
C GLY A 409 27.26 13.72 15.15
N LYS A 410 26.96 12.59 14.49
CA LYS A 410 27.77 11.98 13.42
C LYS A 410 27.04 12.11 12.09
N ILE A 411 27.44 13.08 11.30
CA ILE A 411 26.82 13.35 10.00
C ILE A 411 27.68 12.71 8.91
N LEU A 412 27.08 11.86 8.09
CA LEU A 412 27.66 11.30 6.87
C LEU A 412 27.72 12.36 5.77
N SER A 413 28.42 12.06 4.67
CA SER A 413 28.40 12.90 3.48
C SER A 413 26.96 13.14 3.01
N GLY A 414 26.67 14.34 2.47
CA GLY A 414 25.33 14.70 2.04
C GLY A 414 24.35 15.13 3.13
N GLY A 415 24.79 15.27 4.41
CA GLY A 415 23.92 15.76 5.48
C GLY A 415 22.98 14.69 6.08
N VAL A 416 23.32 13.42 5.91
CA VAL A 416 22.57 12.30 6.49
C VAL A 416 23.12 11.96 7.88
N ASP A 417 22.24 11.90 8.89
CA ASP A 417 22.63 11.40 10.20
C ASP A 417 22.93 9.90 10.15
N ALA A 418 24.00 9.45 10.81
CA ALA A 418 24.45 8.07 10.78
C ALA A 418 23.39 7.06 11.23
N ASN A 419 22.49 7.46 12.14
CA ASN A 419 21.42 6.61 12.66
C ASN A 419 20.10 6.73 11.86
N ALA A 420 19.94 7.77 11.05
CA ALA A 420 18.69 8.05 10.37
C ALA A 420 18.26 6.97 9.37
N LEU A 421 19.22 6.35 8.68
CA LEU A 421 18.95 5.32 7.68
C LEU A 421 18.66 3.94 8.26
N HIS A 422 18.85 3.73 9.55
CA HIS A 422 18.65 2.42 10.19
C HIS A 422 17.18 1.96 10.11
N LYS A 423 16.24 2.85 10.42
CA LYS A 423 14.80 2.52 10.36
C LYS A 423 14.29 2.24 8.93
N PRO A 424 14.55 3.11 7.92
CA PRO A 424 14.15 2.82 6.55
C PRO A 424 14.87 1.60 5.95
N LYS A 425 16.11 1.29 6.34
CA LYS A 425 16.76 0.02 6.00
C LYS A 425 16.03 -1.19 6.58
N ARG A 426 15.58 -1.11 7.84
CA ARG A 426 14.76 -2.16 8.45
C ARG A 426 13.41 -2.32 7.76
N PHE A 427 12.80 -1.21 7.30
CA PHE A 427 11.60 -1.26 6.49
C PHE A 427 11.83 -2.10 5.22
N PHE A 428 12.80 -1.72 4.41
CA PHE A 428 13.10 -2.40 3.15
C PHE A 428 13.65 -3.82 3.37
N GLY A 429 14.45 -4.01 4.39
CA GLY A 429 15.01 -5.31 4.79
C GLY A 429 14.00 -6.29 5.38
N ALA A 430 12.78 -5.85 5.69
CA ALA A 430 11.71 -6.73 6.15
C ALA A 430 11.20 -7.66 5.04
N ALA A 431 11.35 -7.27 3.76
CA ALA A 431 10.93 -8.11 2.64
C ALA A 431 11.69 -9.45 2.62
N ARG A 432 10.92 -10.54 2.66
CA ARG A 432 11.42 -11.93 2.67
C ARG A 432 10.32 -12.91 2.29
N ASN A 433 10.70 -14.02 1.72
CA ASN A 433 9.86 -15.21 1.64
C ASN A 433 10.03 -16.03 2.92
N ILE A 434 9.01 -16.73 3.38
CA ILE A 434 8.99 -17.43 4.65
C ILE A 434 8.66 -18.90 4.43
N GLU A 435 9.41 -19.78 5.11
CA GLU A 435 9.18 -21.21 5.09
C GLU A 435 7.85 -21.54 5.76
N ASP A 436 7.00 -22.31 5.07
CA ASP A 436 5.65 -22.71 5.53
C ASP A 436 4.75 -21.53 5.94
N GLY A 437 4.96 -20.35 5.35
CA GLY A 437 4.24 -19.11 5.69
C GLY A 437 3.92 -18.27 4.47
N GLY A 438 3.54 -17.01 4.73
CA GLY A 438 3.34 -16.02 3.68
C GLY A 438 4.65 -15.38 3.21
N SER A 439 4.54 -14.37 2.38
CA SER A 439 5.69 -13.60 1.90
C SER A 439 5.46 -12.10 2.02
N LEU A 440 6.55 -11.35 2.22
CA LEU A 440 6.56 -9.89 2.12
C LEU A 440 7.48 -9.47 0.99
N THR A 441 6.91 -8.91 -0.06
CA THR A 441 7.63 -8.34 -1.20
C THR A 441 7.59 -6.82 -1.11
N ILE A 442 8.72 -6.15 -1.28
CA ILE A 442 8.78 -4.68 -1.30
C ILE A 442 9.50 -4.24 -2.56
N ILE A 443 8.78 -3.51 -3.42
CA ILE A 443 9.33 -2.88 -4.62
C ILE A 443 9.28 -1.38 -4.39
N ALA A 444 10.45 -0.76 -4.27
CA ALA A 444 10.57 0.65 -3.94
C ALA A 444 11.22 1.44 -5.07
N THR A 445 10.72 2.65 -5.34
CA THR A 445 11.39 3.57 -6.24
C THR A 445 12.50 4.33 -5.51
N ALA A 446 13.69 4.36 -6.09
CA ALA A 446 14.81 5.14 -5.64
C ALA A 446 15.08 6.27 -6.63
N LEU A 447 15.12 7.51 -6.13
CA LEU A 447 15.41 8.68 -6.95
C LEU A 447 16.92 8.91 -7.01
N THR A 448 17.46 9.00 -8.22
CA THR A 448 18.89 9.28 -8.49
C THR A 448 19.04 10.50 -9.37
N GLU A 449 20.26 11.07 -9.42
CA GLU A 449 20.60 12.25 -10.23
C GLU A 449 19.67 13.45 -10.01
N THR A 450 19.25 13.65 -8.77
CA THR A 450 18.44 14.81 -8.37
C THR A 450 19.26 16.06 -8.14
N GLY A 451 20.61 15.96 -8.19
CA GLY A 451 21.55 16.99 -7.80
C GLY A 451 21.78 17.10 -6.29
N SER A 452 21.21 16.19 -5.50
CA SER A 452 21.38 16.13 -4.05
C SER A 452 22.34 15.00 -3.66
N LYS A 453 23.45 15.34 -3.01
CA LYS A 453 24.37 14.35 -2.43
C LYS A 453 23.72 13.42 -1.40
N MET A 454 22.66 13.89 -0.74
CA MET A 454 21.87 13.08 0.18
C MET A 454 21.25 11.88 -0.53
N ASP A 455 20.66 12.07 -1.71
CA ASP A 455 19.99 11.01 -2.46
C ASP A 455 20.98 9.96 -2.96
N GLU A 456 22.19 10.38 -3.32
CA GLU A 456 23.27 9.47 -3.73
C GLU A 456 23.66 8.55 -2.56
N VAL A 457 23.86 9.10 -1.35
CA VAL A 457 24.17 8.31 -0.15
C VAL A 457 23.02 7.37 0.19
N ILE A 458 21.78 7.85 0.14
CA ILE A 458 20.59 7.03 0.38
C ILE A 458 20.55 5.87 -0.63
N PHE A 459 20.73 6.15 -1.92
CA PHE A 459 20.70 5.12 -2.95
C PHE A 459 21.75 4.03 -2.73
N GLU A 460 23.01 4.41 -2.49
CA GLU A 460 24.09 3.43 -2.24
C GLU A 460 23.80 2.54 -1.03
N GLU A 461 23.22 3.09 0.03
CA GLU A 461 22.85 2.36 1.22
C GLU A 461 21.72 1.33 0.99
N PHE A 462 20.77 1.64 0.10
CA PHE A 462 19.68 0.71 -0.25
C PHE A 462 20.09 -0.29 -1.34
N LYS A 463 20.97 0.10 -2.27
CA LYS A 463 21.50 -0.80 -3.31
C LYS A 463 22.14 -2.06 -2.70
N GLY A 464 22.88 -1.89 -1.59
CA GLY A 464 23.46 -3.01 -0.85
C GLY A 464 22.44 -3.94 -0.19
N THR A 465 21.23 -3.44 0.12
CA THR A 465 20.15 -4.19 0.80
C THR A 465 19.24 -4.92 -0.18
N GLY A 466 19.06 -4.37 -1.39
CA GLY A 466 18.21 -4.93 -2.44
C GLY A 466 18.77 -6.22 -3.05
N ASN A 467 17.89 -7.03 -3.62
CA ASN A 467 18.22 -8.22 -4.40
C ASN A 467 17.66 -8.21 -5.82
N MET A 468 17.02 -7.11 -6.22
CA MET A 468 16.58 -6.82 -7.59
C MET A 468 16.76 -5.32 -7.85
N GLU A 469 17.29 -4.98 -9.01
CA GLU A 469 17.50 -3.61 -9.46
C GLU A 469 16.99 -3.45 -10.89
N LEU A 470 16.13 -2.47 -11.09
CA LEU A 470 15.63 -2.05 -12.40
C LEU A 470 15.99 -0.59 -12.61
N GLN A 471 16.86 -0.30 -13.57
CA GLN A 471 17.28 1.07 -13.85
C GLN A 471 16.50 1.69 -15.00
N LEU A 472 16.05 2.94 -14.81
CA LEU A 472 15.41 3.75 -15.85
C LEU A 472 16.40 4.81 -16.37
N ASP A 473 16.56 4.87 -17.70
CA ASP A 473 17.45 5.85 -18.34
C ASP A 473 16.65 7.05 -18.86
N ARG A 474 17.06 8.24 -18.43
CA ARG A 474 16.50 9.51 -18.89
C ARG A 474 16.73 9.79 -20.38
N LYS A 475 17.82 9.26 -20.96
CA LYS A 475 18.09 9.43 -22.39
C LYS A 475 17.01 8.78 -23.25
N LEU A 476 16.55 7.59 -22.88
CA LEU A 476 15.42 6.90 -23.51
C LEU A 476 14.13 7.71 -23.39
N SER A 477 13.81 8.19 -22.18
CA SER A 477 12.62 8.99 -21.95
C SER A 477 12.62 10.31 -22.72
N ASN A 478 13.77 10.99 -22.84
CA ASN A 478 13.91 12.22 -23.63
C ASN A 478 13.62 11.98 -25.12
N LYS A 479 13.91 10.78 -25.64
CA LYS A 479 13.62 10.34 -27.01
C LYS A 479 12.22 9.74 -27.17
N ARG A 480 11.42 9.71 -26.09
CA ARG A 480 10.07 9.11 -26.07
C ARG A 480 10.05 7.61 -26.34
N ILE A 481 11.12 6.91 -26.01
CA ILE A 481 11.22 5.45 -26.04
C ILE A 481 10.77 4.95 -24.67
N PHE A 482 9.63 4.22 -24.62
CA PHE A 482 9.05 3.65 -23.39
C PHE A 482 8.75 2.16 -23.58
N PRO A 483 9.01 1.32 -22.54
CA PRO A 483 9.57 1.68 -21.23
C PRO A 483 11.03 2.16 -21.33
N ALA A 484 11.36 3.16 -20.50
CA ALA A 484 12.72 3.72 -20.50
C ALA A 484 13.68 2.89 -19.64
N ILE A 485 13.68 1.57 -19.79
CA ILE A 485 14.45 0.61 -18.98
C ILE A 485 15.86 0.48 -19.58
N ASP A 486 16.88 0.61 -18.74
CA ASP A 486 18.23 0.19 -19.07
C ASP A 486 18.38 -1.31 -18.77
N ILE A 487 18.40 -2.12 -19.83
CA ILE A 487 18.41 -3.58 -19.73
C ILE A 487 19.77 -4.07 -19.20
N THR A 488 20.84 -3.40 -19.58
CA THR A 488 22.21 -3.81 -19.24
C THR A 488 22.51 -3.58 -17.76
N ALA A 489 21.96 -2.51 -17.19
CA ALA A 489 22.11 -2.15 -15.79
C ALA A 489 21.07 -2.82 -14.86
N SER A 490 20.06 -3.48 -15.43
CA SER A 490 18.96 -4.10 -14.67
C SER A 490 19.18 -5.58 -14.45
N SER A 491 18.98 -6.05 -13.22
CA SER A 491 19.18 -7.47 -12.88
C SER A 491 18.45 -7.89 -11.59
N THR A 492 18.21 -9.20 -11.46
CA THR A 492 17.72 -9.83 -10.23
C THR A 492 18.77 -10.82 -9.73
N ARG A 493 19.09 -10.79 -8.43
CA ARG A 493 19.94 -11.82 -7.81
C ARG A 493 19.17 -13.11 -7.68
N ARG A 494 19.83 -14.24 -8.04
CA ARG A 494 19.24 -15.56 -8.00
C ARG A 494 17.99 -15.69 -8.89
N ASP A 495 18.08 -15.10 -10.10
CA ASP A 495 17.08 -15.31 -11.16
C ASP A 495 16.95 -16.78 -11.59
N ASP A 496 17.98 -17.60 -11.29
CA ASP A 496 17.98 -19.05 -11.42
C ASP A 496 16.89 -19.77 -10.62
N LEU A 497 16.36 -19.14 -9.56
CA LEU A 497 15.26 -19.68 -8.77
C LEU A 497 13.87 -19.27 -9.29
N LEU A 498 13.82 -18.23 -10.13
CA LEU A 498 12.57 -17.62 -10.63
C LEU A 498 12.27 -17.99 -12.08
N LEU A 499 13.30 -18.33 -12.85
CA LEU A 499 13.20 -18.68 -14.27
C LEU A 499 13.57 -20.14 -14.47
N ASP A 500 12.88 -20.79 -15.39
CA ASP A 500 13.25 -22.12 -15.85
C ASP A 500 14.59 -22.11 -16.58
N ARG A 501 15.26 -23.23 -16.63
CA ARG A 501 16.62 -23.36 -17.15
C ARG A 501 16.75 -22.93 -18.62
N ASP A 502 15.75 -23.25 -19.44
CA ASP A 502 15.77 -22.94 -20.86
C ASP A 502 15.57 -21.43 -21.10
N THR A 503 14.64 -20.82 -20.38
CA THR A 503 14.42 -19.37 -20.37
C THR A 503 15.67 -18.63 -19.89
N LEU A 504 16.25 -19.07 -18.78
CA LEU A 504 17.47 -18.47 -18.23
C LEU A 504 18.64 -18.48 -19.23
N GLN A 505 18.86 -19.62 -19.92
CA GLN A 505 19.91 -19.74 -20.93
C GLN A 505 19.69 -18.79 -22.12
N ARG A 506 18.45 -18.68 -22.60
CA ARG A 506 18.09 -17.76 -23.71
C ARG A 506 18.23 -16.31 -23.31
N VAL A 507 17.77 -15.94 -22.12
CA VAL A 507 17.91 -14.58 -21.57
C VAL A 507 19.39 -14.24 -21.38
N TRP A 508 20.23 -15.20 -20.96
CA TRP A 508 21.67 -14.99 -20.85
C TRP A 508 22.32 -14.71 -22.22
N ILE A 509 21.97 -15.46 -23.26
CA ILE A 509 22.45 -15.21 -24.64
C ILE A 509 22.03 -13.83 -25.12
N LEU A 510 20.76 -13.46 -24.86
CA LEU A 510 20.21 -12.17 -25.22
C LEU A 510 20.93 -11.02 -24.48
N ARG A 511 21.19 -11.18 -23.19
CA ARG A 511 21.97 -10.20 -22.40
C ARG A 511 23.36 -9.99 -22.96
N ASN A 512 24.06 -11.07 -23.34
CA ASN A 512 25.37 -10.95 -23.95
C ASN A 512 25.34 -10.19 -25.29
N HIS A 513 24.30 -10.44 -26.11
CA HIS A 513 24.12 -9.71 -27.36
C HIS A 513 23.83 -8.22 -27.14
N LEU A 514 23.02 -7.89 -26.11
CA LEU A 514 22.66 -6.51 -25.78
C LEU A 514 23.78 -5.76 -25.03
N ALA A 515 24.75 -6.46 -24.42
CA ALA A 515 25.83 -5.85 -23.64
C ALA A 515 26.76 -4.98 -24.48
N ASP A 516 26.93 -5.31 -25.78
CA ASP A 516 27.76 -4.56 -26.72
C ASP A 516 27.05 -3.32 -27.30
N MET A 517 25.74 -3.16 -27.00
CA MET A 517 24.91 -2.07 -27.52
C MET A 517 24.75 -0.97 -26.44
N ASN A 518 24.54 0.27 -26.89
CA ASN A 518 24.14 1.29 -25.94
C ASN A 518 22.67 1.09 -25.49
N SER A 519 22.26 1.68 -24.37
CA SER A 519 20.94 1.48 -23.79
C SER A 519 19.78 1.79 -24.76
N GLN A 520 19.97 2.75 -25.68
CA GLN A 520 18.98 3.09 -26.68
C GLN A 520 18.87 2.00 -27.78
N GLU A 521 20.00 1.61 -28.37
CA GLU A 521 20.04 0.59 -29.42
C GLU A 521 19.50 -0.74 -28.89
N ALA A 522 19.86 -1.11 -27.66
CA ALA A 522 19.39 -2.31 -27.00
C ALA A 522 17.86 -2.29 -26.83
N MET A 523 17.29 -1.16 -26.40
CA MET A 523 15.84 -1.04 -26.22
C MET A 523 15.08 -1.02 -27.54
N GLU A 524 15.56 -0.28 -28.55
CA GLU A 524 14.94 -0.24 -29.89
C GLU A 524 15.00 -1.63 -30.57
N PHE A 525 16.14 -2.30 -30.47
CA PHE A 525 16.28 -3.68 -30.96
C PHE A 525 15.26 -4.61 -30.26
N LEU A 526 15.23 -4.61 -28.93
CA LEU A 526 14.35 -5.48 -28.16
C LEU A 526 12.88 -5.22 -28.49
N GLN A 527 12.46 -3.95 -28.57
CA GLN A 527 11.09 -3.59 -28.92
C GLN A 527 10.73 -4.06 -30.34
N SER A 528 11.65 -3.95 -31.30
CA SER A 528 11.41 -4.41 -32.66
C SER A 528 11.17 -5.92 -32.74
N GLN A 529 11.91 -6.68 -31.95
CA GLN A 529 11.80 -8.15 -31.89
C GLN A 529 10.57 -8.63 -31.13
N ILE A 530 10.25 -8.00 -30.00
CA ILE A 530 9.08 -8.34 -29.18
C ILE A 530 7.75 -8.00 -29.90
N ARG A 531 7.73 -6.97 -30.74
CA ARG A 531 6.52 -6.44 -31.40
C ARG A 531 5.74 -7.48 -32.22
N GLY A 532 6.42 -8.49 -32.77
CA GLY A 532 5.80 -9.53 -33.58
C GLY A 532 5.27 -10.73 -32.80
N THR A 533 5.46 -10.77 -31.46
CA THR A 533 5.21 -11.96 -30.63
C THR A 533 4.11 -11.72 -29.62
N LYS A 534 3.32 -12.76 -29.34
CA LYS A 534 2.19 -12.70 -28.39
C LYS A 534 2.65 -12.86 -26.93
N THR A 535 3.61 -13.77 -26.68
CA THR A 535 4.13 -14.08 -25.33
C THR A 535 5.64 -13.95 -25.28
N ASN A 536 6.21 -13.95 -24.07
CA ASN A 536 7.66 -13.94 -23.88
C ASN A 536 8.30 -15.28 -24.30
N GLU A 537 7.58 -16.40 -24.16
CA GLU A 537 8.02 -17.72 -24.60
C GLU A 537 8.14 -17.76 -26.14
N GLU A 538 7.10 -17.29 -26.85
CA GLU A 538 7.12 -17.20 -28.32
C GLU A 538 8.30 -16.32 -28.79
N PHE A 539 8.54 -15.20 -28.12
CA PHE A 539 9.67 -14.34 -28.41
C PHE A 539 11.00 -15.08 -28.25
N LEU A 540 11.22 -15.77 -27.13
CA LEU A 540 12.46 -16.50 -26.86
C LEU A 540 12.65 -17.70 -27.82
N ILE A 541 11.55 -18.32 -28.30
CA ILE A 541 11.62 -19.39 -29.31
C ILE A 541 11.99 -18.80 -30.68
N SER A 542 11.44 -17.66 -31.07
CA SER A 542 11.71 -17.02 -32.35
C SER A 542 13.16 -16.58 -32.55
N MET A 543 13.90 -16.38 -31.46
CA MET A 543 15.33 -16.05 -31.50
C MET A 543 16.22 -17.18 -32.06
N ASN A 544 15.73 -18.41 -32.14
CA ASN A 544 16.46 -19.57 -32.67
C ASN A 544 16.13 -19.88 -34.13
N SER A 545 15.23 -19.11 -34.74
CA SER A 545 14.86 -19.18 -36.15
C SER A 545 15.50 -18.04 -36.92
#